data_8741607c11971a2268b768cd47e301b1
#
_entry.id   8741607c11971a2268b768cd47e301b1
#
_cell.length_a   1.000
_cell.length_b   1.000
_cell.length_c   1.000
_cell.angle_alpha   90.00
_cell.angle_beta   90.00
_cell.angle_gamma   90.00
#
_symmetry.space_group_name_H-M   'P 1'
#
loop_
_entity.id
_entity.type
_entity.pdbx_description
1 polymer ?
#
loop_
_entity_poly.entity_id
_entity_poly.type
_entity_poly.pdbx_seq_one_letter_code
_entity_poly.pdbx_strand_id
1 'polypeptide(L)'
;PFVYPIEKKLIVVNPQSTAILKGIGLTAIDAILGLTEGKNGKFKQKSNNEFSYLKSGNEPKIIYPYSRSGIPIIPRGENALNYEQTSFFLKDFIASQNFKPHSLDFETDVLPIIKQDIVGEFYNTLFQLHNGSYKQYEDFNDLNKRIEKFHKEHPEIEKFEAENLLAPTLALNVASFKNVYEFWAFWCLENEKAKSPYVAAASAWRYISKEFNLLYSQQKLTKKSKQLFQTKYFGLFNKISYGPPLVNIKKMLALIEVNILDFSFSESPTISKNTISNSNQSSTYDWLIDARLPRGFSNSKSVLFNSENSAKLFTTTKVSNTTHELHCTNTGHPINKDGKPLKSIVLYGTPTENTLFDNDTLSRTHNDTVSGWAKNIAKHLSVTTQLISS
;
A
#
# COMPACT_ATOMS: atom_id res chain seq x y z
N PRO A 1 -2.16 -20.70 -7.66
CA PRO A 1 -0.95 -20.10 -8.25
C PRO A 1 -0.99 -18.58 -8.12
N PHE A 2 0.20 -17.93 -8.18
CA PHE A 2 0.32 -16.48 -8.27
C PHE A 2 -0.24 -15.97 -9.60
N VAL A 3 -0.91 -14.82 -9.61
CA VAL A 3 -1.74 -14.37 -10.72
C VAL A 3 -0.99 -13.95 -11.98
N TYR A 4 0.25 -13.43 -11.86
CA TYR A 4 0.97 -12.94 -13.04
C TYR A 4 1.79 -14.03 -13.75
N PRO A 5 1.90 -13.96 -15.06
CA PRO A 5 1.17 -13.08 -15.97
C PRO A 5 -0.30 -13.50 -16.11
N ILE A 6 -1.21 -12.50 -15.96
CA ILE A 6 -2.67 -12.70 -15.86
C ILE A 6 -3.22 -13.50 -17.05
N GLU A 7 -2.88 -13.08 -18.27
CA GLU A 7 -3.36 -13.67 -19.53
C GLU A 7 -2.98 -15.15 -19.69
N LYS A 8 -1.92 -15.61 -19.01
CA LYS A 8 -1.49 -17.02 -19.03
C LYS A 8 -2.04 -17.80 -17.84
N LYS A 9 -2.12 -17.18 -16.68
CA LYS A 9 -2.47 -17.86 -15.42
C LYS A 9 -3.97 -17.96 -15.19
N LEU A 10 -4.74 -16.95 -15.61
CA LEU A 10 -6.18 -16.91 -15.37
C LEU A 10 -7.02 -17.38 -16.55
N ILE A 11 -6.42 -17.63 -17.71
CA ILE A 11 -7.14 -18.18 -18.88
C ILE A 11 -7.82 -19.53 -18.57
N VAL A 12 -7.21 -20.32 -17.69
CA VAL A 12 -7.70 -21.66 -17.32
C VAL A 12 -8.92 -21.64 -16.39
N VAL A 13 -9.28 -20.48 -15.83
CA VAL A 13 -10.46 -20.36 -14.97
C VAL A 13 -11.71 -20.49 -15.83
N ASN A 14 -12.49 -21.53 -15.57
CA ASN A 14 -13.64 -21.87 -16.39
C ASN A 14 -14.79 -20.88 -16.24
N PRO A 15 -15.60 -20.68 -17.30
CA PRO A 15 -16.89 -20.00 -17.16
C PRO A 15 -17.77 -20.71 -16.12
N GLN A 16 -18.63 -19.92 -15.44
CA GLN A 16 -19.57 -20.42 -14.44
C GLN A 16 -18.93 -21.07 -13.18
N SER A 17 -17.58 -21.06 -13.06
CA SER A 17 -16.90 -21.52 -11.85
C SER A 17 -17.00 -20.49 -10.71
N THR A 18 -16.84 -20.97 -9.48
CA THR A 18 -16.66 -20.15 -8.29
C THR A 18 -15.17 -19.95 -8.02
N ALA A 19 -14.70 -18.71 -7.99
CA ALA A 19 -13.32 -18.38 -7.70
C ALA A 19 -13.21 -17.68 -6.34
N ILE A 20 -12.25 -18.09 -5.51
CA ILE A 20 -11.87 -17.36 -4.30
C ILE A 20 -10.51 -16.68 -4.50
N LEU A 21 -10.39 -15.44 -4.05
CA LEU A 21 -9.22 -14.60 -4.28
C LEU A 21 -8.56 -14.23 -2.96
N LYS A 22 -7.36 -14.73 -2.72
CA LYS A 22 -6.60 -14.41 -1.51
C LYS A 22 -5.86 -13.09 -1.68
N GLY A 23 -6.42 -12.02 -1.13
CA GLY A 23 -5.94 -10.63 -1.24
C GLY A 23 -7.06 -9.70 -1.70
N ILE A 24 -7.05 -8.44 -1.20
CA ILE A 24 -8.00 -7.37 -1.58
C ILE A 24 -7.21 -6.07 -1.88
N GLY A 25 -6.05 -6.20 -2.51
CA GLY A 25 -5.17 -5.10 -2.91
C GLY A 25 -5.15 -4.91 -4.43
N LEU A 26 -4.16 -4.18 -4.94
CA LEU A 26 -3.99 -3.89 -6.37
C LEU A 26 -3.98 -5.16 -7.23
N THR A 27 -3.22 -6.16 -6.83
CA THR A 27 -3.12 -7.44 -7.55
C THR A 27 -4.46 -8.18 -7.64
N ALA A 28 -5.31 -8.04 -6.62
CA ALA A 28 -6.66 -8.61 -6.64
C ALA A 28 -7.55 -7.89 -7.66
N ILE A 29 -7.44 -6.56 -7.75
CA ILE A 29 -8.17 -5.77 -8.76
C ILE A 29 -7.74 -6.18 -10.16
N ASP A 30 -6.43 -6.31 -10.42
CA ASP A 30 -5.92 -6.76 -11.70
C ASP A 30 -6.43 -8.18 -12.04
N ALA A 31 -6.45 -9.09 -11.06
CA ALA A 31 -6.99 -10.43 -11.25
C ALA A 31 -8.48 -10.42 -11.57
N ILE A 32 -9.30 -9.60 -10.87
CA ILE A 32 -10.73 -9.46 -11.11
C ILE A 32 -10.98 -8.92 -12.52
N LEU A 33 -10.25 -7.87 -12.94
CA LEU A 33 -10.34 -7.34 -14.30
C LEU A 33 -9.93 -8.37 -15.35
N GLY A 34 -8.88 -9.16 -15.10
CA GLY A 34 -8.47 -10.27 -15.96
C GLY A 34 -9.51 -11.40 -16.07
N LEU A 35 -10.28 -11.65 -15.01
CA LEU A 35 -11.36 -12.63 -14.96
C LEU A 35 -12.70 -12.12 -15.52
N THR A 36 -12.81 -10.84 -15.80
CA THR A 36 -14.03 -10.17 -16.27
C THR A 36 -13.81 -9.50 -17.63
N GLU A 37 -13.23 -8.33 -17.67
CA GLU A 37 -12.90 -7.61 -18.91
C GLU A 37 -11.94 -8.45 -19.80
N GLY A 38 -10.95 -9.10 -19.20
CA GLY A 38 -10.05 -10.05 -19.88
C GLY A 38 -10.72 -11.31 -20.43
N LYS A 39 -11.95 -11.61 -20.01
CA LYS A 39 -12.82 -12.68 -20.53
C LYS A 39 -13.89 -12.14 -21.49
N ASN A 40 -13.64 -10.98 -22.11
CA ASN A 40 -14.51 -10.29 -23.08
C ASN A 40 -15.77 -9.65 -22.49
N GLY A 41 -15.93 -9.54 -21.19
CA GLY A 41 -16.94 -8.70 -20.58
C GLY A 41 -16.66 -7.22 -20.85
N LYS A 42 -17.67 -6.36 -20.82
CA LYS A 42 -17.54 -4.97 -21.22
C LYS A 42 -18.11 -4.03 -20.18
N PHE A 43 -17.29 -3.08 -19.76
CA PHE A 43 -17.75 -1.93 -18.99
C PHE A 43 -18.27 -0.84 -19.92
N LYS A 44 -19.46 -0.32 -19.60
CA LYS A 44 -20.04 0.85 -20.27
C LYS A 44 -20.17 1.98 -19.26
N GLN A 45 -19.57 3.13 -19.55
CA GLN A 45 -19.70 4.33 -18.73
C GLN A 45 -21.11 4.90 -18.86
N LYS A 46 -21.74 5.22 -17.73
CA LYS A 46 -23.02 5.91 -17.62
C LYS A 46 -22.81 7.43 -17.62
N SER A 47 -23.89 8.19 -17.79
CA SER A 47 -23.84 9.68 -17.82
C SER A 47 -23.36 10.31 -16.49
N ASN A 48 -23.53 9.62 -15.38
CA ASN A 48 -23.07 10.04 -14.04
C ASN A 48 -21.66 9.57 -13.67
N ASN A 49 -20.82 9.25 -14.65
CA ASN A 49 -19.46 8.72 -14.46
C ASN A 49 -19.38 7.36 -13.73
N GLU A 50 -20.48 6.67 -13.49
CA GLU A 50 -20.51 5.28 -13.05
C GLU A 50 -20.32 4.31 -14.22
N PHE A 51 -20.16 3.05 -13.91
CA PHE A 51 -20.11 1.99 -14.91
C PHE A 51 -21.27 1.01 -14.75
N SER A 52 -21.72 0.44 -15.86
CA SER A 52 -22.45 -0.81 -15.90
C SER A 52 -21.58 -1.88 -16.54
N TYR A 53 -21.82 -3.14 -16.17
CA TYR A 53 -21.08 -4.27 -16.72
C TYR A 53 -21.98 -5.18 -17.55
N LEU A 54 -21.53 -5.51 -18.76
CA LEU A 54 -22.18 -6.47 -19.65
C LEU A 54 -21.39 -7.76 -19.64
N LYS A 55 -22.02 -8.83 -19.13
CA LYS A 55 -21.43 -10.18 -19.08
C LYS A 55 -21.21 -10.72 -20.48
N SER A 56 -20.05 -11.35 -20.71
CA SER A 56 -19.77 -12.12 -21.95
C SER A 56 -20.25 -13.58 -21.84
N GLY A 57 -20.46 -14.08 -20.62
CA GLY A 57 -20.72 -15.48 -20.35
C GLY A 57 -19.45 -16.33 -20.16
N ASN A 58 -18.26 -15.73 -20.33
CA ASN A 58 -16.98 -16.41 -20.14
C ASN A 58 -16.35 -16.13 -18.76
N GLU A 59 -16.96 -15.26 -17.97
CA GLU A 59 -16.53 -14.93 -16.61
C GLU A 59 -16.83 -16.10 -15.64
N PRO A 60 -16.11 -16.20 -14.51
CA PRO A 60 -16.58 -16.97 -13.37
C PRO A 60 -18.00 -16.55 -12.97
N LYS A 61 -18.79 -17.50 -12.46
CA LYS A 61 -20.12 -17.22 -11.92
C LYS A 61 -20.05 -16.18 -10.80
N ILE A 62 -19.04 -16.34 -9.92
CA ILE A 62 -18.83 -15.46 -8.77
C ILE A 62 -17.36 -15.48 -8.33
N ILE A 63 -16.90 -14.35 -7.83
CA ILE A 63 -15.54 -14.14 -7.29
C ILE A 63 -15.69 -13.65 -5.85
N TYR A 64 -15.08 -14.37 -4.89
CA TYR A 64 -15.04 -14.03 -3.47
C TYR A 64 -13.63 -13.58 -3.06
N PRO A 65 -13.32 -12.28 -3.04
CA PRO A 65 -12.06 -11.78 -2.51
C PRO A 65 -12.06 -11.82 -0.98
N TYR A 66 -10.92 -12.16 -0.38
CA TYR A 66 -10.79 -12.17 1.07
C TYR A 66 -9.40 -11.77 1.55
N SER A 67 -9.34 -11.24 2.77
CA SER A 67 -8.10 -10.90 3.48
C SER A 67 -8.27 -11.06 4.98
N ARG A 68 -7.22 -10.81 5.74
CA ARG A 68 -7.30 -10.84 7.21
C ARG A 68 -8.24 -9.80 7.81
N SER A 69 -8.27 -8.59 7.24
CA SER A 69 -9.09 -7.49 7.74
C SER A 69 -10.42 -7.30 7.00
N GLY A 70 -10.64 -8.01 5.91
CA GLY A 70 -11.82 -7.80 5.07
C GLY A 70 -11.88 -6.43 4.36
N ILE A 71 -11.08 -5.46 4.78
CA ILE A 71 -11.12 -4.08 4.30
C ILE A 71 -10.35 -3.96 2.99
N PRO A 72 -10.98 -3.51 1.89
CA PRO A 72 -10.33 -3.34 0.61
C PRO A 72 -9.45 -2.08 0.56
N ILE A 73 -8.67 -1.97 -0.50
CA ILE A 73 -7.83 -0.81 -0.80
C ILE A 73 -8.70 0.41 -1.16
N ILE A 74 -8.29 1.61 -0.71
CA ILE A 74 -8.93 2.88 -1.04
C ILE A 74 -8.53 3.32 -2.45
N PRO A 75 -9.45 3.85 -3.28
CA PRO A 75 -9.09 4.38 -4.60
C PRO A 75 -8.19 5.61 -4.49
N ARG A 76 -7.30 5.76 -5.46
CA ARG A 76 -6.53 6.98 -5.69
C ARG A 76 -7.06 7.64 -6.96
N GLY A 77 -7.85 8.70 -6.81
CA GLY A 77 -8.35 9.49 -7.94
C GLY A 77 -7.30 10.41 -8.54
N GLU A 78 -7.61 11.02 -9.67
CA GLU A 78 -6.72 11.98 -10.33
C GLU A 78 -6.43 13.19 -9.44
N ASN A 79 -7.46 13.71 -8.76
CA ASN A 79 -7.30 14.84 -7.84
C ASN A 79 -6.39 14.55 -6.65
N ALA A 80 -6.23 13.29 -6.26
CA ALA A 80 -5.34 12.90 -5.17
C ALA A 80 -3.85 13.17 -5.48
N LEU A 81 -3.48 13.37 -6.73
CA LEU A 81 -2.13 13.73 -7.14
C LEU A 81 -1.84 15.24 -6.97
N ASN A 82 -2.88 16.06 -6.83
CA ASN A 82 -2.78 17.51 -6.71
C ASN A 82 -2.73 17.98 -5.25
N TYR A 83 -2.78 17.08 -4.28
CA TYR A 83 -2.63 17.42 -2.87
C TYR A 83 -1.15 17.65 -2.58
N GLU A 84 -0.86 18.79 -1.99
CA GLU A 84 0.46 19.15 -1.47
C GLU A 84 0.51 18.80 0.02
N GLN A 85 1.69 18.40 0.50
CA GLN A 85 1.89 18.19 1.92
C GLN A 85 1.79 19.52 2.67
N THR A 86 0.97 19.56 3.70
CA THR A 86 0.74 20.75 4.55
C THR A 86 1.10 20.51 6.02
N SER A 87 1.35 19.25 6.41
CA SER A 87 1.76 18.83 7.74
C SER A 87 3.16 18.22 7.70
N PHE A 88 3.98 18.53 8.71
CA PHE A 88 5.40 18.17 8.73
C PHE A 88 5.85 17.62 10.08
N PHE A 89 4.94 17.09 10.90
CA PHE A 89 5.24 16.62 12.27
C PHE A 89 6.29 15.50 12.30
N LEU A 90 6.21 14.51 11.39
CA LEU A 90 7.23 13.46 11.32
C LEU A 90 8.58 14.01 10.88
N LYS A 91 8.61 14.94 9.93
CA LYS A 91 9.83 15.58 9.48
C LYS A 91 10.49 16.36 10.60
N ASP A 92 9.71 17.15 11.35
CA ASP A 92 10.19 17.95 12.47
C ASP A 92 10.66 17.08 13.64
N PHE A 93 9.93 15.99 13.94
CA PHE A 93 10.34 14.98 14.90
C PHE A 93 11.71 14.38 14.55
N ILE A 94 11.93 14.02 13.29
CA ILE A 94 13.21 13.47 12.83
C ILE A 94 14.34 14.51 12.92
N ALA A 95 14.04 15.77 12.60
CA ALA A 95 15.01 16.86 12.65
C ALA A 95 15.36 17.31 14.08
N SER A 96 14.45 17.09 15.05
CA SER A 96 14.60 17.58 16.43
C SER A 96 15.76 16.95 17.20
N GLN A 97 16.17 15.73 16.83
CA GLN A 97 17.23 15.00 17.54
C GLN A 97 17.89 13.91 16.70
N ASN A 98 19.11 13.57 17.06
CA ASN A 98 19.84 12.48 16.45
C ASN A 98 19.57 11.15 17.18
N PHE A 99 18.63 10.37 16.70
CA PHE A 99 18.25 9.09 17.28
C PHE A 99 19.39 8.07 17.17
N LYS A 100 19.63 7.34 18.25
CA LYS A 100 20.56 6.20 18.24
C LYS A 100 19.98 5.04 17.39
N PRO A 101 20.84 4.18 16.82
CA PRO A 101 20.34 2.96 16.18
C PRO A 101 19.51 2.10 17.16
N HIS A 102 18.41 1.54 16.67
CA HIS A 102 17.52 0.64 17.41
C HIS A 102 16.91 1.23 18.71
N SER A 103 16.73 2.56 18.76
CA SER A 103 16.22 3.25 19.96
C SER A 103 14.73 3.54 19.93
N LEU A 104 14.10 3.58 18.75
CA LEU A 104 12.70 3.98 18.62
C LEU A 104 11.77 2.77 18.60
N ASP A 105 10.71 2.85 19.39
CA ASP A 105 9.55 1.97 19.25
C ASP A 105 8.54 2.58 18.25
N PHE A 106 8.05 1.75 17.33
CA PHE A 106 7.16 2.24 16.27
C PHE A 106 5.79 2.69 16.82
N GLU A 107 5.19 1.91 17.72
CA GLU A 107 3.84 2.19 18.19
C GLU A 107 3.78 3.33 19.20
N THR A 108 4.81 3.49 20.03
CA THR A 108 4.84 4.53 21.07
C THR A 108 5.49 5.84 20.63
N ASP A 109 6.52 5.78 19.76
CA ASP A 109 7.31 6.96 19.43
C ASP A 109 7.01 7.51 18.04
N VAL A 110 6.73 6.66 17.05
CA VAL A 110 6.63 7.06 15.64
C VAL A 110 5.18 7.13 15.16
N LEU A 111 4.37 6.11 15.45
CA LEU A 111 2.97 6.04 14.99
C LEU A 111 2.11 7.22 15.46
N PRO A 112 2.24 7.71 16.71
CA PRO A 112 1.51 8.92 17.14
C PRO A 112 1.82 10.14 16.27
N ILE A 113 3.07 10.32 15.87
CA ILE A 113 3.49 11.44 15.02
C ILE A 113 2.95 11.29 13.60
N ILE A 114 2.97 10.07 13.04
CA ILE A 114 2.31 9.79 11.74
C ILE A 114 0.82 10.13 11.79
N LYS A 115 0.13 9.81 12.90
CA LYS A 115 -1.27 10.16 13.09
C LYS A 115 -1.49 11.67 13.15
N GLN A 116 -0.57 12.42 13.75
CA GLN A 116 -0.63 13.89 13.75
C GLN A 116 -0.55 14.45 12.32
N ASP A 117 0.31 13.91 11.46
CA ASP A 117 0.35 14.31 10.04
C ASP A 117 -0.97 13.98 9.33
N ILE A 118 -1.54 12.79 9.55
CA ILE A 118 -2.84 12.40 8.95
C ILE A 118 -3.96 13.37 9.39
N VAL A 119 -4.04 13.69 10.68
CA VAL A 119 -5.01 14.64 11.23
C VAL A 119 -4.76 16.05 10.69
N GLY A 120 -3.50 16.46 10.60
CA GLY A 120 -3.10 17.75 10.04
C GLY A 120 -3.54 17.90 8.58
N GLU A 121 -3.31 16.91 7.72
CA GLU A 121 -3.75 16.97 6.32
C GLU A 121 -5.27 17.07 6.18
N PHE A 122 -6.02 16.34 7.03
CA PHE A 122 -7.47 16.43 7.07
C PHE A 122 -7.94 17.85 7.40
N TYR A 123 -7.52 18.37 8.57
CA TYR A 123 -8.00 19.64 9.08
C TYR A 123 -7.49 20.85 8.30
N ASN A 124 -6.28 20.79 7.77
CA ASN A 124 -5.77 21.86 6.89
C ASN A 124 -6.63 21.99 5.64
N THR A 125 -7.03 20.86 5.04
CA THR A 125 -7.94 20.86 3.89
C THR A 125 -9.34 21.33 4.28
N LEU A 126 -9.86 20.89 5.43
CA LEU A 126 -11.16 21.31 5.94
C LEU A 126 -11.21 22.81 6.21
N PHE A 127 -10.19 23.37 6.87
CA PHE A 127 -10.09 24.80 7.14
C PHE A 127 -10.00 25.62 5.86
N GLN A 128 -9.25 25.16 4.84
CA GLN A 128 -9.21 25.82 3.53
C GLN A 128 -10.60 25.87 2.87
N LEU A 129 -11.41 24.81 3.00
CA LEU A 129 -12.76 24.78 2.44
C LEU A 129 -13.71 25.74 3.14
N HIS A 130 -13.57 25.95 4.45
CA HIS A 130 -14.44 26.81 5.24
C HIS A 130 -13.97 28.27 5.27
N ASN A 131 -12.67 28.50 5.39
CA ASN A 131 -12.10 29.84 5.63
C ASN A 131 -11.35 30.41 4.42
N GLY A 132 -11.28 29.70 3.29
CA GLY A 132 -10.57 30.12 2.08
C GLY A 132 -9.05 30.19 2.20
N SER A 133 -8.50 30.12 3.41
CA SER A 133 -7.07 30.14 3.67
C SER A 133 -6.70 29.25 4.85
N TYR A 134 -5.50 28.70 4.78
CA TYR A 134 -4.89 27.93 5.85
C TYR A 134 -3.79 28.81 6.51
N LYS A 135 -3.80 28.86 7.84
CA LYS A 135 -2.71 29.48 8.62
C LYS A 135 -1.83 28.38 9.18
N GLN A 136 -0.54 28.51 8.97
CA GLN A 136 0.44 27.60 9.56
C GLN A 136 0.28 27.59 11.09
N TYR A 137 0.37 26.44 11.71
CA TYR A 137 0.38 26.26 13.16
C TYR A 137 1.81 26.03 13.66
N GLU A 138 2.06 26.33 14.93
CA GLU A 138 3.39 26.20 15.52
C GLU A 138 3.72 24.73 15.84
N ASP A 139 2.75 24.01 16.38
CA ASP A 139 2.85 22.61 16.76
C ASP A 139 1.49 21.90 16.72
N PHE A 140 1.46 20.62 17.11
CA PHE A 140 0.21 19.85 17.16
C PHE A 140 -0.77 20.35 18.23
N ASN A 141 -0.30 20.98 19.30
CA ASN A 141 -1.20 21.55 20.33
C ASN A 141 -1.91 22.79 19.79
N ASP A 142 -1.23 23.63 19.01
CA ASP A 142 -1.86 24.77 18.34
C ASP A 142 -2.91 24.28 17.32
N LEU A 143 -2.59 23.24 16.53
CA LEU A 143 -3.57 22.61 15.63
C LEU A 143 -4.78 22.11 16.41
N ASN A 144 -4.59 21.39 17.52
CA ASN A 144 -5.71 20.87 18.34
C ASN A 144 -6.61 21.99 18.89
N LYS A 145 -6.04 23.12 19.37
CA LYS A 145 -6.85 24.27 19.80
C LYS A 145 -7.71 24.82 18.66
N ARG A 146 -7.18 24.85 17.44
CA ARG A 146 -7.96 25.28 16.25
C ARG A 146 -9.03 24.27 15.87
N ILE A 147 -8.75 22.98 15.98
CA ILE A 147 -9.74 21.91 15.79
C ILE A 147 -10.90 22.06 16.80
N GLU A 148 -10.58 22.23 18.08
CA GLU A 148 -11.60 22.43 19.11
C GLU A 148 -12.45 23.69 18.89
N LYS A 149 -11.79 24.79 18.48
CA LYS A 149 -12.51 26.02 18.14
C LYS A 149 -13.43 25.79 16.95
N PHE A 150 -12.93 25.16 15.88
CA PHE A 150 -13.70 24.88 14.67
C PHE A 150 -14.95 24.05 14.98
N HIS A 151 -14.85 22.98 15.78
CA HIS A 151 -16.00 22.15 16.13
C HIS A 151 -16.98 22.82 17.11
N LYS A 152 -16.56 23.84 17.86
CA LYS A 152 -17.49 24.69 18.60
C LYS A 152 -18.32 25.59 17.69
N GLU A 153 -17.71 26.06 16.59
CA GLU A 153 -18.37 26.93 15.59
C GLU A 153 -19.19 26.09 14.57
N HIS A 154 -18.79 24.82 14.35
CA HIS A 154 -19.41 23.88 13.40
C HIS A 154 -19.72 22.53 14.06
N PRO A 155 -20.66 22.49 15.02
CA PRO A 155 -21.01 21.27 15.76
C PRO A 155 -21.66 20.18 14.89
N GLU A 156 -22.18 20.54 13.72
CA GLU A 156 -22.74 19.62 12.72
C GLU A 156 -21.67 18.82 11.97
N ILE A 157 -20.41 19.27 11.97
CA ILE A 157 -19.31 18.58 11.31
C ILE A 157 -18.69 17.60 12.30
N GLU A 158 -18.63 16.35 11.90
CA GLU A 158 -18.06 15.30 12.74
C GLU A 158 -16.55 15.45 12.91
N LYS A 159 -16.06 15.18 14.13
CA LYS A 159 -14.63 15.19 14.42
C LYS A 159 -13.93 14.02 13.78
N PHE A 160 -12.88 14.32 13.02
CA PHE A 160 -12.02 13.31 12.38
C PHE A 160 -10.90 12.88 13.34
N GLU A 161 -10.71 11.57 13.41
CA GLU A 161 -9.58 10.93 14.08
C GLU A 161 -8.83 10.03 13.09
N ALA A 162 -7.51 9.93 13.22
CA ALA A 162 -6.70 9.10 12.31
C ALA A 162 -7.13 7.62 12.34
N GLU A 163 -7.69 7.14 13.46
CA GLU A 163 -8.24 5.80 13.62
C GLU A 163 -9.37 5.51 12.64
N ASN A 164 -10.18 6.49 12.31
CA ASN A 164 -11.28 6.33 11.34
C ASN A 164 -10.76 5.91 9.96
N LEU A 165 -9.53 6.32 9.63
CA LEU A 165 -8.85 5.96 8.40
C LEU A 165 -8.04 4.66 8.54
N LEU A 166 -7.31 4.50 9.67
CA LEU A 166 -6.38 3.40 9.88
C LEU A 166 -7.07 2.08 10.27
N ALA A 167 -8.22 2.16 10.92
CA ALA A 167 -9.01 1.01 11.36
C ALA A 167 -10.49 1.20 11.05
N PRO A 168 -10.89 1.44 9.78
CA PRO A 168 -12.30 1.53 9.44
C PRO A 168 -12.98 0.21 9.79
N THR A 169 -14.09 0.28 10.50
CA THR A 169 -14.93 -0.88 10.76
C THR A 169 -16.03 -0.94 9.71
N LEU A 170 -16.27 -2.12 9.15
CA LEU A 170 -17.41 -2.36 8.25
C LEU A 170 -18.69 -2.70 9.04
N ALA A 171 -18.71 -2.42 10.35
CA ALA A 171 -19.88 -2.63 11.19
C ALA A 171 -19.82 -1.75 12.44
N LEU A 172 -20.56 -0.69 12.47
CA LEU A 172 -20.93 0.16 13.63
C LEU A 172 -20.18 1.49 13.78
N ASN A 173 -20.98 2.55 13.75
CA ASN A 173 -20.77 3.96 14.07
C ASN A 173 -20.03 4.79 13.02
N VAL A 174 -20.49 5.94 12.83
CA VAL A 174 -20.13 7.16 12.10
C VAL A 174 -19.00 7.13 11.05
N ALA A 175 -17.98 6.32 11.19
CA ALA A 175 -17.01 5.94 10.16
C ALA A 175 -17.23 4.49 9.71
N SER A 176 -18.40 3.93 9.89
CA SER A 176 -18.70 2.53 9.62
C SER A 176 -19.54 2.40 8.36
N PHE A 177 -19.09 1.51 7.51
CA PHE A 177 -19.78 1.14 6.28
C PHE A 177 -20.42 -0.22 6.51
N LYS A 178 -21.67 -0.40 6.11
CA LYS A 178 -22.38 -1.69 6.26
C LYS A 178 -21.71 -2.80 5.45
N ASN A 179 -21.02 -2.44 4.35
CA ASN A 179 -20.38 -3.37 3.45
C ASN A 179 -19.32 -2.69 2.58
N VAL A 180 -18.59 -3.47 1.79
CA VAL A 180 -17.54 -3.00 0.87
C VAL A 180 -18.10 -2.07 -0.21
N TYR A 181 -19.35 -2.27 -0.66
CA TYR A 181 -19.97 -1.40 -1.66
C TYR A 181 -20.10 0.04 -1.13
N GLU A 182 -20.67 0.22 0.07
CA GLU A 182 -20.81 1.54 0.69
C GLU A 182 -19.44 2.18 0.96
N PHE A 183 -18.46 1.40 1.42
CA PHE A 183 -17.09 1.87 1.63
C PHE A 183 -16.49 2.42 0.33
N TRP A 184 -16.54 1.68 -0.75
CA TRP A 184 -16.01 2.13 -2.02
C TRP A 184 -16.82 3.26 -2.65
N ALA A 185 -18.15 3.26 -2.51
CA ALA A 185 -19.01 4.35 -2.97
C ALA A 185 -18.64 5.67 -2.27
N PHE A 186 -18.45 5.65 -0.93
CA PHE A 186 -17.98 6.81 -0.18
C PHE A 186 -16.65 7.33 -0.74
N TRP A 187 -15.66 6.46 -0.91
CA TRP A 187 -14.34 6.87 -1.40
C TRP A 187 -14.38 7.35 -2.86
N CYS A 188 -15.28 6.82 -3.68
CA CYS A 188 -15.49 7.35 -5.03
C CYS A 188 -16.01 8.79 -4.98
N LEU A 189 -17.04 9.05 -4.16
CA LEU A 189 -17.57 10.39 -3.98
C LEU A 189 -16.53 11.38 -3.42
N GLU A 190 -15.73 10.96 -2.43
CA GLU A 190 -14.66 11.80 -1.90
C GLU A 190 -13.59 12.14 -2.95
N ASN A 191 -13.21 11.19 -3.80
CA ASN A 191 -12.23 11.42 -4.85
C ASN A 191 -12.76 12.22 -6.06
N GLU A 192 -14.07 12.38 -6.21
CA GLU A 192 -14.69 13.22 -7.25
C GLU A 192 -14.78 14.69 -6.83
N LYS A 193 -14.67 15.00 -5.55
CA LYS A 193 -14.63 16.38 -5.06
C LYS A 193 -13.37 17.08 -5.55
N ALA A 194 -13.45 18.35 -5.85
CA ALA A 194 -12.29 19.17 -6.21
C ALA A 194 -11.23 19.16 -5.08
N LYS A 195 -11.69 19.20 -3.81
CA LYS A 195 -10.89 18.97 -2.60
C LYS A 195 -11.71 18.15 -1.61
N SER A 196 -11.07 17.17 -0.98
CA SER A 196 -11.66 16.36 0.10
C SER A 196 -10.67 16.23 1.26
N PRO A 197 -11.07 16.56 2.49
CA PRO A 197 -10.27 16.33 3.68
C PRO A 197 -9.90 14.85 3.87
N TYR A 198 -10.82 13.94 3.55
CA TYR A 198 -10.58 12.49 3.62
C TYR A 198 -9.48 12.04 2.64
N VAL A 199 -9.51 12.54 1.39
CA VAL A 199 -8.49 12.21 0.38
C VAL A 199 -7.14 12.83 0.75
N ALA A 200 -7.13 14.02 1.35
CA ALA A 200 -5.91 14.64 1.88
C ALA A 200 -5.30 13.77 2.99
N ALA A 201 -6.08 13.39 3.98
CA ALA A 201 -5.65 12.50 5.07
C ALA A 201 -5.15 11.14 4.55
N ALA A 202 -5.87 10.52 3.60
CA ALA A 202 -5.45 9.27 2.97
C ALA A 202 -4.14 9.42 2.16
N SER A 203 -3.85 10.63 1.68
CA SER A 203 -2.63 10.94 0.94
C SER A 203 -1.41 11.17 1.84
N ALA A 204 -1.61 11.45 3.13
CA ALA A 204 -0.54 11.81 4.07
C ALA A 204 0.64 10.84 4.04
N TRP A 205 0.39 9.54 4.05
CA TRP A 205 1.46 8.55 4.01
C TRP A 205 2.37 8.65 2.78
N ARG A 206 1.85 9.03 1.62
CA ARG A 206 2.66 9.24 0.40
C ARG A 206 3.68 10.36 0.58
N TYR A 207 3.35 11.37 1.37
CA TYR A 207 4.24 12.49 1.62
C TYR A 207 5.28 12.16 2.68
N ILE A 208 4.85 11.55 3.79
CA ILE A 208 5.71 11.27 4.95
C ILE A 208 6.51 9.97 4.83
N SER A 209 6.19 9.07 3.91
CA SER A 209 6.92 7.81 3.72
C SER A 209 8.40 8.03 3.41
N LYS A 210 8.75 9.11 2.72
CA LYS A 210 10.13 9.53 2.47
C LYS A 210 10.88 9.82 3.77
N GLU A 211 10.26 10.55 4.68
CA GLU A 211 10.84 10.87 5.98
C GLU A 211 10.94 9.62 6.86
N PHE A 212 9.89 8.79 6.84
CA PHE A 212 9.91 7.50 7.53
C PHE A 212 11.03 6.58 7.02
N ASN A 213 11.34 6.62 5.71
CA ASN A 213 12.45 5.86 5.14
C ASN A 213 13.79 6.21 5.80
N LEU A 214 14.01 7.44 6.22
CA LEU A 214 15.23 7.82 6.95
C LEU A 214 15.35 7.06 8.28
N LEU A 215 14.26 6.96 9.06
CA LEU A 215 14.25 6.19 10.31
C LEU A 215 14.47 4.70 10.04
N TYR A 216 13.79 4.17 9.04
CA TYR A 216 13.81 2.76 8.70
C TYR A 216 15.17 2.29 8.16
N SER A 217 15.70 2.96 7.13
CA SER A 217 16.94 2.59 6.44
C SER A 217 18.18 2.86 7.29
N GLN A 218 18.15 3.87 8.18
CA GLN A 218 19.20 4.14 9.16
C GLN A 218 19.09 3.27 10.42
N GLN A 219 18.19 2.27 10.43
CA GLN A 219 18.01 1.32 11.53
C GLN A 219 17.67 1.98 12.88
N LYS A 220 16.93 3.09 12.86
CA LYS A 220 16.54 3.79 14.10
C LYS A 220 15.48 3.01 14.90
N LEU A 221 14.60 2.28 14.22
CA LEU A 221 13.59 1.43 14.85
C LEU A 221 14.23 0.21 15.55
N THR A 222 13.66 -0.19 16.69
CA THR A 222 13.99 -1.49 17.30
C THR A 222 13.67 -2.63 16.32
N LYS A 223 14.34 -3.77 16.48
CA LYS A 223 14.07 -4.97 15.64
C LYS A 223 12.61 -5.41 15.74
N LYS A 224 12.03 -5.38 16.96
CA LYS A 224 10.62 -5.72 17.21
C LYS A 224 9.69 -4.75 16.47
N SER A 225 9.93 -3.46 16.59
CA SER A 225 9.14 -2.43 15.93
C SER A 225 9.23 -2.50 14.41
N LYS A 226 10.41 -2.79 13.87
CA LYS A 226 10.60 -3.01 12.43
C LYS A 226 9.78 -4.20 11.92
N GLN A 227 9.83 -5.33 12.62
CA GLN A 227 9.02 -6.51 12.29
C GLN A 227 7.52 -6.23 12.40
N LEU A 228 7.09 -5.52 13.43
CA LEU A 228 5.70 -5.11 13.63
C LEU A 228 5.22 -4.20 12.49
N PHE A 229 6.02 -3.20 12.12
CA PHE A 229 5.71 -2.34 10.99
C PHE A 229 5.52 -3.15 9.70
N GLN A 230 6.45 -4.04 9.37
CA GLN A 230 6.36 -4.88 8.17
C GLN A 230 5.14 -5.79 8.14
N THR A 231 4.75 -6.36 9.29
CA THR A 231 3.67 -7.36 9.34
C THR A 231 2.28 -6.77 9.50
N LYS A 232 2.15 -5.60 10.14
CA LYS A 232 0.87 -4.96 10.46
C LYS A 232 0.67 -3.65 9.69
N TYR A 233 1.57 -2.70 9.81
CA TYR A 233 1.34 -1.32 9.39
C TYR A 233 1.67 -1.03 7.94
N PHE A 234 2.70 -1.65 7.37
CA PHE A 234 3.07 -1.43 5.97
C PHE A 234 1.91 -1.70 5.00
N GLY A 235 1.25 -2.86 5.16
CA GLY A 235 0.08 -3.18 4.34
C GLY A 235 -1.11 -2.25 4.59
N LEU A 236 -1.27 -1.75 5.81
CA LEU A 236 -2.32 -0.81 6.17
C LEU A 236 -2.10 0.55 5.49
N PHE A 237 -0.92 1.14 5.64
CA PHE A 237 -0.59 2.42 4.98
C PHE A 237 -0.68 2.34 3.46
N ASN A 238 -0.24 1.22 2.87
CA ASN A 238 -0.37 1.03 1.42
C ASN A 238 -1.83 0.96 0.97
N LYS A 239 -2.71 0.34 1.75
CA LYS A 239 -4.15 0.29 1.43
C LYS A 239 -4.81 1.66 1.36
N ILE A 240 -4.41 2.58 2.24
CA ILE A 240 -5.02 3.92 2.32
C ILE A 240 -4.38 4.93 1.36
N SER A 241 -3.10 4.77 1.00
CA SER A 241 -2.39 5.81 0.25
C SER A 241 -2.02 5.42 -1.18
N TYR A 242 -1.84 4.13 -1.48
CA TYR A 242 -1.35 3.65 -2.78
C TYR A 242 -2.41 2.84 -3.54
N GLY A 243 -3.64 3.34 -3.55
CA GLY A 243 -4.75 2.67 -4.21
C GLY A 243 -4.72 2.71 -5.73
N PRO A 244 -5.62 1.95 -6.38
CA PRO A 244 -5.79 1.95 -7.82
C PRO A 244 -6.39 3.27 -8.31
N PRO A 245 -6.34 3.54 -9.63
CA PRO A 245 -7.13 4.59 -10.23
C PRO A 245 -8.62 4.48 -9.87
N LEU A 246 -9.28 5.63 -9.69
CA LEU A 246 -10.70 5.70 -9.33
C LEU A 246 -11.60 4.88 -10.26
N VAL A 247 -11.31 4.90 -11.56
CA VAL A 247 -12.03 4.14 -12.58
C VAL A 247 -12.08 2.63 -12.27
N ASN A 248 -11.02 2.07 -11.70
CA ASN A 248 -10.99 0.64 -11.37
C ASN A 248 -11.94 0.31 -10.22
N ILE A 249 -12.04 1.18 -9.20
CA ILE A 249 -13.01 0.96 -8.11
C ILE A 249 -14.45 1.10 -8.61
N LYS A 250 -14.74 2.08 -9.49
CA LYS A 250 -16.04 2.18 -10.14
C LYS A 250 -16.40 0.92 -10.95
N LYS A 251 -15.41 0.32 -11.62
CA LYS A 251 -15.60 -0.98 -12.29
C LYS A 251 -15.91 -2.09 -11.28
N MET A 252 -15.25 -2.11 -10.11
CA MET A 252 -15.55 -3.10 -9.05
C MET A 252 -16.98 -2.95 -8.53
N LEU A 253 -17.46 -1.71 -8.31
CA LEU A 253 -18.85 -1.45 -7.92
C LEU A 253 -19.84 -2.02 -8.96
N ALA A 254 -19.58 -1.81 -10.25
CA ALA A 254 -20.41 -2.38 -11.33
C ALA A 254 -20.41 -3.91 -11.33
N LEU A 255 -19.32 -4.58 -10.94
CA LEU A 255 -19.26 -6.04 -10.82
C LEU A 255 -20.02 -6.55 -9.60
N ILE A 256 -20.06 -5.80 -8.50
CA ILE A 256 -20.91 -6.11 -7.33
C ILE A 256 -22.39 -6.00 -7.73
N GLU A 257 -22.81 -4.96 -8.43
CA GLU A 257 -24.19 -4.77 -8.88
C GLU A 257 -24.73 -5.91 -9.74
N VAL A 258 -23.87 -6.55 -10.54
CA VAL A 258 -24.26 -7.68 -11.38
C VAL A 258 -23.97 -9.06 -10.74
N ASN A 259 -23.62 -9.08 -9.45
CA ASN A 259 -23.35 -10.28 -8.67
C ASN A 259 -22.25 -11.19 -9.26
N ILE A 260 -21.19 -10.61 -9.84
CA ILE A 260 -19.97 -11.32 -10.19
C ILE A 260 -18.95 -11.22 -9.05
N LEU A 261 -18.92 -10.10 -8.35
CA LEU A 261 -18.02 -9.82 -7.24
C LEU A 261 -18.81 -9.76 -5.94
N ASP A 262 -18.41 -10.57 -4.95
CA ASP A 262 -19.11 -10.69 -3.67
C ASP A 262 -18.10 -10.73 -2.51
N PHE A 263 -18.30 -9.88 -1.52
CA PHE A 263 -17.43 -9.71 -0.34
C PHE A 263 -17.98 -10.36 0.93
N SER A 264 -18.97 -11.25 0.81
CA SER A 264 -19.59 -11.92 1.96
C SER A 264 -18.63 -12.81 2.77
N PHE A 265 -17.49 -13.19 2.18
CA PHE A 265 -16.39 -13.91 2.84
C PHE A 265 -15.12 -13.05 3.01
N SER A 266 -15.22 -11.72 2.98
CA SER A 266 -14.05 -10.83 2.87
C SER A 266 -13.09 -10.92 4.04
N GLU A 267 -13.57 -11.14 5.28
CA GLU A 267 -12.76 -11.09 6.49
C GLU A 267 -12.43 -12.49 7.02
N SER A 268 -11.13 -12.82 7.02
CA SER A 268 -10.56 -14.03 7.66
C SER A 268 -11.41 -15.32 7.54
N PRO A 269 -11.93 -15.68 6.37
CA PRO A 269 -12.75 -16.89 6.24
C PRO A 269 -11.91 -18.16 6.50
N THR A 270 -12.59 -19.21 6.92
CA THR A 270 -12.02 -20.56 6.98
C THR A 270 -12.00 -21.15 5.58
N ILE A 271 -10.81 -21.58 5.14
CA ILE A 271 -10.61 -22.23 3.84
C ILE A 271 -10.29 -23.70 4.06
N SER A 272 -11.09 -24.57 3.51
CA SER A 272 -10.82 -26.01 3.42
C SER A 272 -10.61 -26.40 1.97
N LYS A 273 -10.48 -27.71 1.68
CA LYS A 273 -10.07 -28.20 0.35
C LYS A 273 -10.92 -27.64 -0.81
N ASN A 274 -12.23 -27.53 -0.65
CA ASN A 274 -13.14 -27.03 -1.69
C ASN A 274 -14.22 -26.09 -1.11
N THR A 275 -14.03 -25.57 0.10
CA THR A 275 -15.06 -24.78 0.79
C THR A 275 -14.45 -23.53 1.39
N ILE A 276 -15.14 -22.41 1.24
CA ILE A 276 -14.92 -21.15 1.97
C ILE A 276 -16.08 -20.95 2.93
N SER A 277 -15.81 -20.60 4.19
CA SER A 277 -16.86 -20.40 5.19
C SER A 277 -16.49 -19.31 6.20
N ASN A 278 -17.51 -18.71 6.78
CA ASN A 278 -17.43 -17.84 7.96
C ASN A 278 -18.53 -18.24 8.97
N SER A 279 -18.74 -17.45 10.01
CA SER A 279 -19.78 -17.73 11.04
C SER A 279 -21.20 -17.82 10.48
N ASN A 280 -21.48 -17.19 9.35
CA ASN A 280 -22.85 -16.98 8.85
C ASN A 280 -23.20 -17.88 7.67
N GLN A 281 -22.20 -18.30 6.88
CA GLN A 281 -22.45 -19.03 5.63
C GLN A 281 -21.24 -19.83 5.15
N SER A 282 -21.48 -20.69 4.17
CA SER A 282 -20.43 -21.43 3.45
C SER A 282 -20.75 -21.54 1.96
N SER A 283 -19.70 -21.68 1.14
CA SER A 283 -19.81 -21.90 -0.30
C SER A 283 -18.70 -22.85 -0.76
N THR A 284 -18.97 -23.58 -1.83
CA THR A 284 -17.92 -24.34 -2.51
C THR A 284 -17.20 -23.46 -3.52
N TYR A 285 -15.93 -23.76 -3.79
CA TYR A 285 -15.14 -23.08 -4.82
C TYR A 285 -14.39 -24.07 -5.71
N ASP A 286 -14.19 -23.66 -6.96
CA ASP A 286 -13.43 -24.42 -7.96
C ASP A 286 -11.98 -23.94 -8.03
N TRP A 287 -11.75 -22.65 -7.84
CA TRP A 287 -10.45 -21.99 -7.98
C TRP A 287 -10.05 -21.20 -6.75
N LEU A 288 -8.82 -21.46 -6.27
CA LEU A 288 -8.14 -20.60 -5.29
C LEU A 288 -6.99 -19.86 -5.98
N ILE A 289 -7.07 -18.55 -6.02
CA ILE A 289 -6.13 -17.65 -6.68
C ILE A 289 -5.40 -16.84 -5.62
N ASP A 290 -4.07 -16.86 -5.60
CA ASP A 290 -3.27 -16.03 -4.69
C ASP A 290 -2.94 -14.70 -5.38
N ALA A 291 -3.64 -13.65 -4.96
CA ALA A 291 -3.50 -12.29 -5.44
C ALA A 291 -2.68 -11.42 -4.48
N ARG A 292 -1.74 -12.01 -3.75
CA ARG A 292 -0.81 -11.30 -2.89
C ARG A 292 0.55 -11.23 -3.55
N LEU A 293 1.19 -10.06 -3.51
CA LEU A 293 2.59 -9.95 -3.90
C LEU A 293 3.47 -10.77 -2.94
N PRO A 294 4.32 -11.66 -3.45
CA PRO A 294 5.31 -12.32 -2.61
C PRO A 294 6.32 -11.27 -2.13
N ARG A 295 6.62 -11.28 -0.83
CA ARG A 295 7.71 -10.49 -0.26
C ARG A 295 8.97 -11.34 -0.21
N GLY A 296 10.12 -10.69 -0.44
CA GLY A 296 11.40 -11.39 -0.46
C GLY A 296 11.48 -12.47 -1.56
N PHE A 297 12.22 -13.51 -1.32
CA PHE A 297 12.35 -14.65 -2.23
C PHE A 297 12.30 -15.98 -1.47
N SER A 298 11.86 -17.03 -2.17
CA SER A 298 11.87 -18.40 -1.65
C SER A 298 13.13 -19.12 -2.11
N ASN A 299 13.89 -19.70 -1.21
CA ASN A 299 15.09 -20.48 -1.52
C ASN A 299 14.88 -21.62 -2.52
N SER A 300 13.64 -22.11 -2.66
CA SER A 300 13.35 -23.28 -3.48
C SER A 300 13.17 -23.00 -4.98
N LYS A 301 13.11 -21.71 -5.41
CA LYS A 301 12.73 -21.38 -6.80
C LYS A 301 13.61 -20.35 -7.51
N SER A 302 14.57 -19.75 -6.86
CA SER A 302 15.42 -18.72 -7.46
C SER A 302 16.73 -19.32 -7.99
N VAL A 303 16.84 -19.45 -9.30
CA VAL A 303 18.07 -19.89 -9.99
C VAL A 303 19.26 -19.00 -9.64
N LEU A 304 19.02 -17.70 -9.39
CA LEU A 304 20.06 -16.73 -9.03
C LEU A 304 20.68 -17.01 -7.64
N PHE A 305 19.97 -17.67 -6.72
CA PHE A 305 20.42 -17.85 -5.34
C PHE A 305 20.73 -19.31 -4.98
N ASN A 306 20.49 -20.25 -5.90
CA ASN A 306 20.74 -21.68 -5.67
C ASN A 306 22.08 -22.18 -6.21
N SER A 307 22.88 -21.34 -6.89
CA SER A 307 24.22 -21.74 -7.30
C SER A 307 25.22 -21.53 -6.16
N GLU A 308 26.22 -22.40 -6.03
CA GLU A 308 27.31 -22.24 -5.07
C GLU A 308 28.01 -20.89 -5.17
N ASN A 309 28.08 -20.32 -6.38
CA ASN A 309 28.71 -19.03 -6.63
C ASN A 309 27.88 -17.87 -6.09
N SER A 310 26.55 -17.89 -6.25
CA SER A 310 25.70 -16.83 -5.70
C SER A 310 25.59 -16.89 -4.20
N ALA A 311 25.64 -18.09 -3.60
CA ALA A 311 25.70 -18.26 -2.15
C ALA A 311 26.98 -17.68 -1.52
N LYS A 312 28.05 -17.48 -2.29
CA LYS A 312 29.29 -16.79 -1.84
C LYS A 312 29.17 -15.26 -1.91
N LEU A 313 28.38 -14.75 -2.86
CA LEU A 313 28.25 -13.33 -3.14
C LEU A 313 27.25 -12.63 -2.22
N PHE A 314 26.21 -13.31 -1.75
CA PHE A 314 25.12 -12.68 -1.03
C PHE A 314 24.90 -13.33 0.33
N THR A 315 24.62 -12.51 1.33
CA THR A 315 24.07 -12.96 2.61
C THR A 315 22.57 -12.71 2.66
N THR A 316 21.86 -13.56 3.39
CA THR A 316 20.41 -13.52 3.48
C THR A 316 19.96 -13.55 4.92
N THR A 317 18.82 -12.87 5.20
CA THR A 317 18.11 -12.96 6.46
C THR A 317 16.82 -13.73 6.26
N LYS A 318 16.55 -14.72 7.11
CA LYS A 318 15.28 -15.43 7.13
C LYS A 318 14.21 -14.54 7.75
N VAL A 319 13.16 -14.25 7.00
CA VAL A 319 12.04 -13.40 7.44
C VAL A 319 10.85 -14.24 7.89
N SER A 320 10.64 -15.39 7.24
CA SER A 320 9.63 -16.38 7.60
C SER A 320 10.12 -17.79 7.31
N ASN A 321 9.32 -18.82 7.58
CA ASN A 321 9.70 -20.19 7.29
C ASN A 321 10.03 -20.46 5.81
N THR A 322 9.50 -19.66 4.90
CA THR A 322 9.64 -19.84 3.44
C THR A 322 10.23 -18.63 2.73
N THR A 323 10.47 -17.52 3.43
CA THR A 323 10.87 -16.25 2.82
C THR A 323 12.21 -15.78 3.37
N HIS A 324 13.10 -15.40 2.47
CA HIS A 324 14.39 -14.79 2.75
C HIS A 324 14.46 -13.42 2.09
N GLU A 325 15.27 -12.54 2.66
CA GLU A 325 15.63 -11.24 2.11
C GLU A 325 17.13 -11.09 2.04
N LEU A 326 17.60 -10.28 1.11
CA LEU A 326 19.02 -10.03 0.91
C LEU A 326 19.53 -9.00 1.91
N HIS A 327 20.68 -9.27 2.51
CA HIS A 327 21.40 -8.27 3.28
C HIS A 327 22.02 -7.25 2.33
N CYS A 328 21.72 -5.98 2.54
CA CYS A 328 22.33 -4.90 1.79
C CYS A 328 22.64 -3.70 2.69
N THR A 329 23.43 -2.77 2.18
CA THR A 329 23.65 -1.47 2.82
C THR A 329 22.42 -0.57 2.63
N ASN A 330 22.36 0.55 3.33
CA ASN A 330 21.33 1.59 3.13
C ASN A 330 21.37 2.25 1.73
N THR A 331 22.41 1.96 0.93
CA THR A 331 22.56 2.38 -0.46
C THR A 331 22.31 1.25 -1.46
N GLY A 332 21.78 0.10 -1.01
CA GLY A 332 21.39 -1.02 -1.86
C GLY A 332 22.52 -1.96 -2.30
N HIS A 333 23.75 -1.78 -1.82
CA HIS A 333 24.83 -2.71 -2.16
C HIS A 333 24.70 -3.99 -1.33
N PRO A 334 24.66 -5.18 -1.96
CA PRO A 334 24.61 -6.44 -1.24
C PRO A 334 25.86 -6.65 -0.39
N ILE A 335 25.67 -7.30 0.76
CA ILE A 335 26.74 -7.63 1.69
C ILE A 335 27.11 -9.10 1.48
N ASN A 336 28.38 -9.37 1.21
CA ASN A 336 28.91 -10.73 1.04
C ASN A 336 29.11 -11.46 2.40
N LYS A 337 29.54 -12.71 2.34
CA LYS A 337 29.77 -13.53 3.55
C LYS A 337 30.85 -12.99 4.49
N ASP A 338 31.78 -12.18 3.97
CA ASP A 338 32.82 -11.54 4.76
C ASP A 338 32.37 -10.20 5.38
N GLY A 339 31.08 -9.87 5.25
CA GLY A 339 30.52 -8.64 5.76
C GLY A 339 30.85 -7.39 4.91
N LYS A 340 31.41 -7.57 3.70
CA LYS A 340 31.83 -6.47 2.82
C LYS A 340 30.77 -6.16 1.78
N PRO A 341 30.47 -4.86 1.51
CA PRO A 341 29.54 -4.47 0.46
C PRO A 341 30.17 -4.66 -0.93
N LEU A 342 29.38 -5.20 -1.86
CA LEU A 342 29.75 -5.36 -3.27
C LEU A 342 29.35 -4.09 -4.03
N LYS A 343 30.28 -3.14 -4.15
CA LYS A 343 30.04 -1.79 -4.70
C LYS A 343 29.65 -1.77 -6.20
N SER A 344 29.97 -2.81 -6.96
CA SER A 344 29.60 -2.95 -8.38
C SER A 344 28.17 -3.41 -8.62
N ILE A 345 27.46 -3.80 -7.56
CA ILE A 345 26.08 -4.30 -7.63
C ILE A 345 25.20 -3.42 -6.74
N VAL A 346 24.02 -3.06 -7.23
CA VAL A 346 22.95 -2.47 -6.42
C VAL A 346 21.70 -3.33 -6.55
N LEU A 347 21.03 -3.54 -5.44
CA LEU A 347 19.79 -4.29 -5.37
C LEU A 347 18.60 -3.35 -5.36
N TYR A 348 17.56 -3.74 -6.08
CA TYR A 348 16.30 -3.03 -6.18
C TYR A 348 15.13 -4.00 -6.00
N GLY A 349 14.04 -3.53 -5.37
CA GLY A 349 12.81 -4.30 -5.23
C GLY A 349 12.64 -5.00 -3.88
N THR A 350 11.55 -5.75 -3.77
CA THR A 350 11.08 -6.42 -2.55
C THR A 350 12.11 -7.32 -1.83
N PRO A 351 13.12 -7.93 -2.49
CA PRO A 351 14.14 -8.68 -1.78
C PRO A 351 15.01 -7.88 -0.79
N THR A 352 14.95 -6.54 -0.85
CA THR A 352 15.74 -5.63 0.00
C THR A 352 14.95 -4.99 1.13
N GLU A 353 13.66 -5.24 1.24
CA GLU A 353 12.71 -4.54 2.15
C GLU A 353 13.08 -4.66 3.63
N ASN A 354 13.86 -5.66 4.02
CA ASN A 354 14.35 -5.72 5.40
C ASN A 354 15.37 -4.61 5.72
N THR A 355 16.05 -4.05 4.75
CA THR A 355 17.05 -2.98 4.96
C THR A 355 16.54 -1.65 4.40
N LEU A 356 15.96 -1.67 3.21
CA LEU A 356 15.49 -0.49 2.50
C LEU A 356 13.95 -0.48 2.50
N PHE A 357 13.38 0.63 2.88
CA PHE A 357 11.94 0.82 2.80
C PHE A 357 11.58 1.40 1.43
N ASP A 358 10.50 0.89 0.83
CA ASP A 358 9.95 1.39 -0.44
C ASP A 358 10.94 1.33 -1.63
N ASN A 359 11.88 0.37 -1.61
CA ASN A 359 12.91 0.22 -2.65
C ASN A 359 12.38 -0.42 -3.95
N ASP A 360 11.12 -0.78 -4.01
CA ASP A 360 10.40 -1.26 -5.20
C ASP A 360 9.59 -0.15 -5.89
N THR A 361 9.58 1.06 -5.33
CA THR A 361 8.88 2.19 -5.92
C THR A 361 9.60 2.74 -7.16
N LEU A 362 8.84 3.17 -8.16
CA LEU A 362 9.36 3.94 -9.31
C LEU A 362 9.46 5.44 -9.01
N SER A 363 9.00 5.88 -7.84
CA SER A 363 9.02 7.27 -7.43
C SER A 363 10.36 7.64 -6.79
N ARG A 364 11.14 8.45 -7.48
CA ARG A 364 12.42 8.98 -6.97
C ARG A 364 12.27 9.86 -5.74
N THR A 365 11.09 10.42 -5.50
CA THR A 365 10.81 11.22 -4.31
C THR A 365 10.70 10.36 -3.06
N HIS A 366 10.30 9.09 -3.19
CA HIS A 366 10.15 8.15 -2.07
C HIS A 366 11.45 7.40 -1.78
N ASN A 367 12.10 6.89 -2.81
CA ASN A 367 13.38 6.21 -2.70
C ASN A 367 14.22 6.43 -3.97
N ASP A 368 15.43 6.94 -3.81
CA ASP A 368 16.34 7.27 -4.92
C ASP A 368 17.66 6.45 -4.90
N THR A 369 17.64 5.26 -4.36
CA THR A 369 18.81 4.36 -4.29
C THR A 369 19.42 4.15 -5.66
N VAL A 370 18.61 3.96 -6.70
CA VAL A 370 19.06 3.71 -8.07
C VAL A 370 19.77 4.93 -8.67
N SER A 371 19.22 6.14 -8.51
CA SER A 371 19.88 7.36 -9.02
C SER A 371 21.20 7.65 -8.30
N GLY A 372 21.28 7.38 -7.01
CA GLY A 372 22.53 7.49 -6.24
C GLY A 372 23.61 6.58 -6.79
N TRP A 373 23.27 5.33 -7.06
CA TRP A 373 24.18 4.38 -7.67
C TRP A 373 24.60 4.81 -9.09
N ALA A 374 23.66 5.19 -9.95
CA ALA A 374 23.96 5.64 -11.31
C ALA A 374 24.91 6.85 -11.35
N LYS A 375 24.69 7.85 -10.47
CA LYS A 375 25.59 9.00 -10.32
C LYS A 375 26.99 8.59 -9.90
N ASN A 376 27.12 7.64 -8.99
CA ASN A 376 28.43 7.12 -8.56
C ASN A 376 29.15 6.42 -9.70
N ILE A 377 28.47 5.56 -10.47
CA ILE A 377 29.05 4.91 -11.64
C ILE A 377 29.49 5.93 -12.70
N ALA A 378 28.66 6.90 -13.03
CA ALA A 378 29.01 7.96 -13.99
C ALA A 378 30.25 8.74 -13.56
N LYS A 379 30.36 9.06 -12.26
CA LYS A 379 31.56 9.73 -11.71
C LYS A 379 32.83 8.87 -11.85
N HIS A 380 32.75 7.58 -11.57
CA HIS A 380 33.89 6.68 -11.74
C HIS A 380 34.32 6.55 -13.19
N LEU A 381 33.37 6.44 -14.12
CA LEU A 381 33.66 6.36 -15.56
C LEU A 381 34.33 7.66 -16.07
N SER A 382 33.86 8.84 -15.66
CA SER A 382 34.47 10.12 -16.09
C SER A 382 35.87 10.28 -15.57
N VAL A 383 36.20 9.86 -14.36
CA VAL A 383 37.58 9.85 -13.83
C VAL A 383 38.46 8.90 -14.57
N THR A 384 37.98 7.69 -14.92
CA THR A 384 38.73 6.69 -15.68
C THR A 384 39.03 7.19 -17.11
N THR A 385 38.07 7.88 -17.74
CA THR A 385 38.30 8.48 -19.09
C THR A 385 39.34 9.58 -19.07
N GLN A 386 39.38 10.42 -18.02
CA GLN A 386 40.41 11.44 -17.87
C GLN A 386 41.83 10.83 -17.67
N LEU A 387 41.93 9.71 -16.92
CA LEU A 387 43.20 9.02 -16.69
C LEU A 387 43.75 8.27 -17.93
N ILE A 388 42.88 7.91 -18.87
CA ILE A 388 43.30 7.24 -20.15
C ILE A 388 43.63 8.28 -21.23
N SER A 389 43.16 9.52 -21.07
CA SER A 389 43.41 10.63 -22.01
C SER A 389 44.58 11.53 -21.60
N SER A 390 45.19 11.29 -20.45
CA SER A 390 46.41 11.93 -19.93
C SER A 390 47.60 10.98 -20.08
#